data_e9ef04f2d6a0259a69166c3e4580a7de
#
_entry.id   e9ef04f2d6a0259a69166c3e4580a7de
#
_cell.length_a   1.000
_cell.length_b   1.000
_cell.length_c   1.000
_cell.angle_alpha   90.00
_cell.angle_beta   90.00
_cell.angle_gamma   90.00
#
_symmetry.space_group_name_H-M   'P 1'
#
loop_
_entity.id
_entity.type
_entity.pdbx_description
1 polymer ?
#
loop_
_entity_poly.entity_id
_entity_poly.type
_entity_poly.pdbx_seq_one_letter_code
_entity_poly.pdbx_strand_id
1 'polypeptide(L)'
;TYRIEDLSDLDKVIKAFSKNKKRQLQKALALHADMTMNVEDFYRFHTKCLQNQGKQISYSREFLLVLERKTHRLNQSQILSICNADNEVLAAAFLVWDKYNMYYLIPCYDPQHKDSGASALLALEAIKLARQKGVAFDFEGSMIKGIANHYKQFGSTRTIYYSVEKYYKWWFWFANAYNWLRER
;
A
#
# COMPACT_ATOMS: atom_id res chain seq x y z
N THR A 1 -10.92 -3.96 -5.51
CA THR A 1 -10.08 -2.94 -4.94
C THR A 1 -10.85 -1.95 -4.06
N TYR A 2 -10.18 -1.02 -3.38
CA TYR A 2 -10.78 0.06 -2.56
C TYR A 2 -10.18 1.39 -3.02
N ARG A 3 -11.03 2.35 -3.43
CA ARG A 3 -10.58 3.58 -4.09
C ARG A 3 -11.18 4.83 -3.45
N ILE A 4 -10.44 5.92 -3.53
CA ILE A 4 -10.93 7.29 -3.28
C ILE A 4 -10.79 8.01 -4.62
N GLU A 5 -11.92 8.21 -5.30
CA GLU A 5 -11.96 8.76 -6.66
C GLU A 5 -11.73 10.27 -6.69
N ASP A 6 -12.39 11.00 -5.78
CA ASP A 6 -12.32 12.45 -5.71
C ASP A 6 -11.44 12.91 -4.55
N LEU A 7 -10.30 13.49 -4.89
CA LEU A 7 -9.32 14.06 -3.96
C LEU A 7 -9.28 15.61 -4.02
N SER A 8 -10.20 16.25 -4.72
CA SER A 8 -10.23 17.72 -4.87
C SER A 8 -10.36 18.45 -3.53
N ASP A 9 -11.18 17.90 -2.63
CA ASP A 9 -11.39 18.40 -1.27
C ASP A 9 -10.82 17.41 -0.23
N LEU A 10 -9.59 17.67 0.22
CA LEU A 10 -8.92 16.82 1.20
C LEU A 10 -9.62 16.80 2.57
N ASP A 11 -10.25 17.91 2.96
CA ASP A 11 -10.97 17.98 4.24
C ASP A 11 -12.20 17.07 4.21
N LYS A 12 -12.91 17.01 3.09
CA LYS A 12 -14.00 16.07 2.86
C LYS A 12 -13.52 14.62 2.93
N VAL A 13 -12.39 14.33 2.30
CA VAL A 13 -11.77 12.99 2.38
C VAL A 13 -11.43 12.61 3.82
N ILE A 14 -10.77 13.50 4.58
CA ILE A 14 -10.43 13.26 5.99
C ILE A 14 -11.68 13.15 6.88
N LYS A 15 -12.73 13.94 6.59
CA LYS A 15 -14.03 13.84 7.30
C LYS A 15 -14.65 12.45 7.13
N ALA A 16 -14.47 11.80 5.98
CA ALA A 16 -14.97 10.45 5.71
C ALA A 16 -14.20 9.35 6.44
N PHE A 17 -13.03 9.63 7.00
CA PHE A 17 -12.27 8.67 7.80
C PHE A 17 -13.04 8.24 9.04
N SER A 18 -12.96 6.98 9.40
CA SER A 18 -13.56 6.46 10.65
C SER A 18 -12.99 7.15 11.89
N LYS A 19 -13.75 7.14 12.99
CA LYS A 19 -13.29 7.65 14.31
C LYS A 19 -11.96 7.01 14.72
N ASN A 20 -11.79 5.71 14.44
CA ASN A 20 -10.56 5.00 14.75
C ASN A 20 -9.36 5.53 13.95
N LYS A 21 -9.50 5.81 12.65
CA LYS A 21 -8.42 6.39 11.84
C LYS A 21 -8.05 7.80 12.29
N LYS A 22 -9.04 8.63 12.59
CA LYS A 22 -8.81 9.96 13.17
C LYS A 22 -8.03 9.88 14.47
N ARG A 23 -8.37 8.94 15.37
CA ARG A 23 -7.63 8.72 16.61
C ARG A 23 -6.19 8.25 16.38
N GLN A 24 -5.95 7.37 15.36
CA GLN A 24 -4.62 6.95 14.99
C GLN A 24 -3.78 8.13 14.48
N LEU A 25 -4.35 9.01 13.66
CA LEU A 25 -3.68 10.22 13.18
C LEU A 25 -3.32 11.18 14.34
N GLN A 26 -4.16 11.30 15.37
CA GLN A 26 -3.82 12.09 16.56
C GLN A 26 -2.60 11.53 17.29
N LYS A 27 -2.42 10.20 17.33
CA LYS A 27 -1.21 9.58 17.90
C LYS A 27 0.04 9.83 17.07
N ALA A 28 -0.12 10.06 15.79
CA ALA A 28 0.98 10.25 14.84
C ALA A 28 1.47 11.70 14.73
N LEU A 29 1.01 12.64 15.57
CA LEU A 29 1.35 14.06 15.48
C LEU A 29 2.86 14.37 15.62
N ALA A 30 3.60 13.53 16.32
CA ALA A 30 5.05 13.63 16.46
C ALA A 30 5.84 12.92 15.35
N LEU A 31 5.14 12.30 14.39
CA LEU A 31 5.75 11.60 13.28
C LEU A 31 5.78 12.51 12.03
N HIS A 32 6.72 12.27 11.15
CA HIS A 32 6.84 13.02 9.89
C HIS A 32 7.02 12.09 8.70
N ALA A 33 6.63 12.58 7.53
CA ALA A 33 6.82 11.89 6.26
C ALA A 33 8.19 12.21 5.69
N ASP A 34 8.84 11.19 5.11
CA ASP A 34 10.10 11.31 4.39
C ASP A 34 10.01 10.58 3.04
N MET A 35 10.63 11.14 2.00
CA MET A 35 10.64 10.61 0.63
C MET A 35 12.06 10.35 0.11
N THR A 36 13.06 10.32 0.99
CA THR A 36 14.46 10.14 0.63
C THR A 36 14.93 8.70 0.67
N MET A 37 14.10 7.80 1.22
CA MET A 37 14.42 6.37 1.30
C MET A 37 14.65 5.79 -0.10
N ASN A 38 15.80 5.13 -0.29
CA ASN A 38 16.08 4.40 -1.53
C ASN A 38 15.45 3.00 -1.53
N VAL A 39 15.40 2.38 -2.70
CA VAL A 39 14.74 1.08 -2.91
C VAL A 39 15.40 -0.08 -2.15
N GLU A 40 16.72 -0.02 -1.93
CA GLU A 40 17.46 -1.03 -1.16
C GLU A 40 17.08 -0.99 0.32
N ASP A 41 17.01 0.21 0.88
CA ASP A 41 16.61 0.41 2.28
C ASP A 41 15.15 0.04 2.47
N PHE A 42 14.28 0.36 1.50
CA PHE A 42 12.89 -0.07 1.51
C PHE A 42 12.77 -1.60 1.48
N TYR A 43 13.52 -2.30 0.62
CA TYR A 43 13.48 -3.77 0.57
C TYR A 43 13.91 -4.39 1.90
N ARG A 44 15.00 -3.87 2.51
CA ARG A 44 15.47 -4.32 3.83
C ARG A 44 14.44 -4.08 4.92
N PHE A 45 13.84 -2.88 4.95
CA PHE A 45 12.81 -2.55 5.92
C PHE A 45 11.57 -3.44 5.76
N HIS A 46 11.07 -3.62 4.53
CA HIS A 46 9.92 -4.49 4.27
C HIS A 46 10.19 -5.94 4.66
N THR A 47 11.36 -6.47 4.33
CA THR A 47 11.77 -7.83 4.72
C THR A 47 11.77 -7.99 6.25
N LYS A 48 12.35 -7.04 6.98
CA LYS A 48 12.35 -7.03 8.45
C LYS A 48 10.91 -7.00 9.00
N CYS A 49 10.05 -6.14 8.46
CA CYS A 49 8.65 -6.03 8.89
C CYS A 49 7.89 -7.35 8.71
N LEU A 50 8.11 -8.06 7.62
CA LEU A 50 7.48 -9.35 7.36
C LEU A 50 8.04 -10.45 8.27
N GLN A 51 9.35 -10.52 8.45
CA GLN A 51 10.00 -11.47 9.38
C GLN A 51 9.47 -11.32 10.80
N ASN A 52 9.33 -10.08 11.29
CA ASN A 52 8.74 -9.78 12.60
C ASN A 52 7.26 -10.19 12.72
N GLN A 53 6.57 -10.45 11.59
CA GLN A 53 5.22 -10.99 11.52
C GLN A 53 5.18 -12.50 11.26
N GLY A 54 6.34 -13.18 11.25
CA GLY A 54 6.44 -14.61 10.88
C GLY A 54 6.13 -14.89 9.41
N LYS A 55 6.27 -13.90 8.53
CA LYS A 55 5.99 -13.99 7.09
C LYS A 55 7.28 -13.86 6.28
N GLN A 56 7.22 -14.31 5.03
CA GLN A 56 8.29 -14.15 4.06
C GLN A 56 7.86 -13.21 2.95
N ILE A 57 8.82 -12.50 2.35
CA ILE A 57 8.60 -11.67 1.18
C ILE A 57 8.29 -12.58 -0.04
N SER A 58 7.30 -12.20 -0.84
CA SER A 58 6.82 -13.00 -1.98
C SER A 58 7.47 -12.65 -3.32
N TYR A 59 8.36 -11.66 -3.35
CA TYR A 59 9.06 -11.23 -4.55
C TYR A 59 10.57 -11.07 -4.27
N SER A 60 11.40 -11.15 -5.32
CA SER A 60 12.83 -11.01 -5.18
C SER A 60 13.26 -9.54 -5.10
N ARG A 61 14.44 -9.31 -4.52
CA ARG A 61 15.09 -7.99 -4.49
C ARG A 61 15.28 -7.44 -5.91
N GLU A 62 15.75 -8.28 -6.83
CA GLU A 62 16.01 -7.92 -8.22
C GLU A 62 14.73 -7.45 -8.94
N PHE A 63 13.60 -8.11 -8.66
CA PHE A 63 12.30 -7.70 -9.19
C PHE A 63 11.95 -6.28 -8.75
N LEU A 64 12.07 -5.97 -7.45
CA LEU A 64 11.77 -4.65 -6.93
C LEU A 64 12.69 -3.56 -7.51
N LEU A 65 13.99 -3.85 -7.63
CA LEU A 65 14.97 -2.93 -8.23
C LEU A 65 14.66 -2.63 -9.70
N VAL A 66 14.26 -3.64 -10.46
CA VAL A 66 13.87 -3.47 -11.88
C VAL A 66 12.57 -2.66 -11.98
N LEU A 67 11.60 -2.96 -11.13
CA LEU A 67 10.32 -2.25 -11.09
C LEU A 67 10.55 -0.76 -10.76
N GLU A 68 11.26 -0.48 -9.69
CA GLU A 68 11.59 0.89 -9.26
C GLU A 68 12.31 1.65 -10.37
N ARG A 69 13.38 1.10 -10.93
CA ARG A 69 14.15 1.75 -12.01
C ARG A 69 13.28 2.13 -13.20
N LYS A 70 12.34 1.24 -13.60
CA LYS A 70 11.44 1.50 -14.74
C LYS A 70 10.42 2.58 -14.41
N THR A 71 9.77 2.50 -13.26
CA THR A 71 8.74 3.46 -12.84
C THR A 71 9.34 4.82 -12.48
N HIS A 72 10.52 4.85 -11.87
CA HIS A 72 11.25 6.08 -11.55
C HIS A 72 11.65 6.86 -12.81
N ARG A 73 12.14 6.16 -13.86
CA ARG A 73 12.47 6.77 -15.15
C ARG A 73 11.27 7.45 -15.82
N LEU A 74 10.07 6.98 -15.54
CA LEU A 74 8.81 7.57 -16.02
C LEU A 74 8.24 8.63 -15.07
N ASN A 75 8.92 8.88 -13.93
CA ASN A 75 8.41 9.71 -12.85
C ASN A 75 7.03 9.23 -12.35
N GLN A 76 6.89 7.90 -12.21
CA GLN A 76 5.64 7.20 -11.85
C GLN A 76 5.80 6.34 -10.60
N SER A 77 6.80 6.58 -9.77
CA SER A 77 6.95 5.92 -8.47
C SER A 77 7.57 6.82 -7.43
N GLN A 78 7.27 6.51 -6.17
CA GLN A 78 7.87 7.13 -4.99
C GLN A 78 7.87 6.15 -3.83
N ILE A 79 8.96 6.10 -3.09
CA ILE A 79 8.99 5.48 -1.77
C ILE A 79 8.68 6.58 -0.77
N LEU A 80 7.63 6.34 0.04
CA LEU A 80 7.20 7.21 1.12
C LEU A 80 7.42 6.47 2.43
N SER A 81 8.09 7.09 3.40
CA SER A 81 8.27 6.58 4.74
C SER A 81 7.70 7.52 5.80
N ILE A 82 7.37 6.96 6.96
CA ILE A 82 6.97 7.69 8.16
C ILE A 82 8.00 7.41 9.23
N CYS A 83 8.59 8.49 9.75
CA CYS A 83 9.66 8.44 10.73
C CYS A 83 9.26 9.11 12.05
N ASN A 84 9.90 8.70 13.15
CA ASN A 84 9.86 9.39 14.42
C ASN A 84 10.90 10.54 14.48
N ALA A 85 10.96 11.24 15.59
CA ALA A 85 11.89 12.37 15.79
C ALA A 85 13.39 11.98 15.67
N ASP A 86 13.71 10.72 15.90
CA ASP A 86 15.07 10.17 15.77
C ASP A 86 15.36 9.66 14.35
N ASN A 87 14.48 9.95 13.39
CA ASN A 87 14.54 9.46 12.01
C ASN A 87 14.47 7.92 11.86
N GLU A 88 13.98 7.22 12.88
CA GLU A 88 13.69 5.80 12.76
C GLU A 88 12.41 5.59 11.91
N VAL A 89 12.50 4.71 10.91
CA VAL A 89 11.37 4.39 10.03
C VAL A 89 10.41 3.44 10.72
N LEU A 90 9.15 3.85 10.86
CA LEU A 90 8.07 3.08 11.49
C LEU A 90 7.11 2.44 10.48
N ALA A 91 6.95 3.07 9.33
CA ALA A 91 6.14 2.57 8.22
C ALA A 91 6.67 3.10 6.89
N ALA A 92 6.48 2.35 5.82
CA ALA A 92 6.86 2.78 4.47
C ALA A 92 5.94 2.19 3.41
N ALA A 93 5.86 2.82 2.25
CA ALA A 93 5.14 2.30 1.09
C ALA A 93 5.90 2.58 -0.21
N PHE A 94 5.93 1.60 -1.09
CA PHE A 94 6.29 1.80 -2.48
C PHE A 94 5.01 2.15 -3.26
N LEU A 95 4.95 3.37 -3.75
CA LEU A 95 3.81 3.93 -4.48
C LEU A 95 4.15 3.94 -5.97
N VAL A 96 3.17 3.58 -6.80
CA VAL A 96 3.27 3.68 -8.27
C VAL A 96 2.02 4.36 -8.78
N TRP A 97 2.12 5.13 -9.86
CA TRP A 97 0.94 5.76 -10.46
C TRP A 97 0.98 5.76 -11.97
N ASP A 98 -0.19 5.83 -12.55
CA ASP A 98 -0.43 6.12 -13.95
C ASP A 98 -1.15 7.47 -14.12
N LYS A 99 -1.73 7.71 -15.29
CA LYS A 99 -2.47 8.94 -15.56
C LYS A 99 -3.83 9.05 -14.83
N TYR A 100 -4.28 7.99 -14.19
CA TYR A 100 -5.60 7.93 -13.55
C TYR A 100 -5.54 7.67 -12.05
N ASN A 101 -4.62 6.81 -11.61
CA ASN A 101 -4.59 6.31 -10.23
C ASN A 101 -3.19 6.28 -9.68
N MET A 102 -3.08 6.54 -8.38
CA MET A 102 -1.92 6.15 -7.58
C MET A 102 -2.27 4.88 -6.81
N TYR A 103 -1.42 3.88 -6.93
CA TYR A 103 -1.55 2.56 -6.32
C TYR A 103 -0.71 2.47 -5.05
N TYR A 104 -1.35 2.10 -3.94
CA TYR A 104 -0.71 1.81 -2.66
C TYR A 104 -0.11 0.39 -2.70
N LEU A 105 0.91 0.22 -3.57
CA LEU A 105 1.33 -1.08 -4.10
C LEU A 105 1.96 -1.99 -3.05
N ILE A 106 2.94 -1.49 -2.27
CA ILE A 106 3.64 -2.29 -1.26
C ILE A 106 3.73 -1.49 0.05
N PRO A 107 2.65 -1.43 0.84
CA PRO A 107 2.71 -0.83 2.17
C PRO A 107 3.27 -1.81 3.21
N CYS A 108 4.06 -1.30 4.14
CA CYS A 108 4.56 -2.05 5.29
C CYS A 108 4.69 -1.16 6.53
N TYR A 109 4.68 -1.78 7.70
CA TYR A 109 4.91 -1.10 8.97
C TYR A 109 5.65 -2.04 9.93
N ASP A 110 6.43 -1.47 10.84
CA ASP A 110 7.08 -2.26 11.89
C ASP A 110 6.03 -2.65 12.94
N PRO A 111 5.81 -3.96 13.19
CA PRO A 111 4.84 -4.44 14.18
C PRO A 111 5.10 -3.96 15.60
N GLN A 112 6.34 -3.63 15.95
CA GLN A 112 6.70 -3.09 17.26
C GLN A 112 6.07 -1.70 17.49
N HIS A 113 5.81 -0.96 16.41
CA HIS A 113 5.23 0.37 16.40
C HIS A 113 3.77 0.43 15.90
N LYS A 114 3.04 -0.70 15.92
CA LYS A 114 1.66 -0.82 15.41
C LYS A 114 0.68 0.19 15.99
N ASP A 115 0.91 0.64 17.22
CA ASP A 115 0.03 1.57 17.95
C ASP A 115 0.44 3.05 17.82
N SER A 116 1.53 3.36 17.09
CA SER A 116 2.05 4.72 16.90
C SER A 116 1.18 5.60 16.00
N GLY A 117 0.31 5.00 15.19
CA GLY A 117 -0.45 5.71 14.15
C GLY A 117 0.30 5.86 12.82
N ALA A 118 1.57 5.41 12.72
CA ALA A 118 2.41 5.55 11.53
C ALA A 118 1.74 4.99 10.26
N SER A 119 1.09 3.82 10.34
CA SER A 119 0.37 3.22 9.21
C SER A 119 -0.81 4.10 8.74
N ALA A 120 -1.49 4.81 9.64
CA ALA A 120 -2.58 5.71 9.26
C ALA A 120 -2.03 7.00 8.63
N LEU A 121 -0.94 7.54 9.18
CA LEU A 121 -0.26 8.70 8.62
C LEU A 121 0.32 8.38 7.24
N LEU A 122 0.95 7.22 7.05
CA LEU A 122 1.48 6.77 5.78
C LEU A 122 0.40 6.79 4.68
N ALA A 123 -0.79 6.24 4.96
CA ALA A 123 -1.89 6.25 4.00
C ALA A 123 -2.40 7.68 3.73
N LEU A 124 -2.49 8.54 4.75
CA LEU A 124 -2.89 9.94 4.55
C LEU A 124 -1.88 10.71 3.68
N GLU A 125 -0.58 10.55 3.92
CA GLU A 125 0.45 11.23 3.13
C GLU A 125 0.48 10.69 1.68
N ALA A 126 0.25 9.40 1.47
CA ALA A 126 0.09 8.83 0.13
C ALA A 126 -1.15 9.40 -0.60
N ILE A 127 -2.28 9.58 0.10
CA ILE A 127 -3.49 10.23 -0.44
C ILE A 127 -3.19 11.69 -0.81
N LYS A 128 -2.45 12.44 0.03
CA LYS A 128 -2.03 13.80 -0.28
C LYS A 128 -1.15 13.86 -1.52
N LEU A 129 -0.23 12.92 -1.68
CA LEU A 129 0.62 12.82 -2.86
C LEU A 129 -0.20 12.51 -4.12
N ALA A 130 -1.18 11.60 -4.05
CA ALA A 130 -2.10 11.33 -5.17
C ALA A 130 -2.86 12.59 -5.59
N ARG A 131 -3.36 13.37 -4.62
CA ARG A 131 -3.99 14.68 -4.88
C ARG A 131 -3.04 15.64 -5.59
N GLN A 132 -1.78 15.75 -5.15
CA GLN A 132 -0.77 16.60 -5.80
C GLN A 132 -0.48 16.19 -7.25
N LYS A 133 -0.55 14.87 -7.53
CA LYS A 133 -0.41 14.32 -8.88
C LYS A 133 -1.69 14.44 -9.72
N GLY A 134 -2.82 14.84 -9.14
CA GLY A 134 -4.10 14.97 -9.83
C GLY A 134 -4.75 13.64 -10.23
N VAL A 135 -4.46 12.56 -9.48
CA VAL A 135 -4.97 11.20 -9.76
C VAL A 135 -5.79 10.66 -8.60
N ALA A 136 -6.67 9.70 -8.85
CA ALA A 136 -7.38 8.97 -7.80
C ALA A 136 -6.43 8.12 -6.96
N PHE A 137 -6.86 7.72 -5.75
CA PHE A 137 -6.05 6.85 -4.88
C PHE A 137 -6.67 5.47 -4.80
N ASP A 138 -5.87 4.44 -5.10
CA ASP A 138 -6.26 3.04 -5.06
C ASP A 138 -5.44 2.29 -4.00
N PHE A 139 -6.12 1.78 -2.97
CA PHE A 139 -5.52 0.95 -1.93
C PHE A 139 -5.14 -0.45 -2.43
N GLU A 140 -5.38 -0.72 -3.71
CA GLU A 140 -5.33 -2.06 -4.24
C GLU A 140 -6.44 -2.97 -3.67
N GLY A 141 -6.42 -4.24 -4.00
CA GLY A 141 -7.41 -5.19 -3.53
C GLY A 141 -6.91 -6.01 -2.36
N SER A 142 -7.82 -6.42 -1.49
CA SER A 142 -7.54 -7.49 -0.55
C SER A 142 -8.77 -8.37 -0.35
N MET A 143 -8.58 -9.68 -0.51
CA MET A 143 -9.55 -10.70 -0.12
C MET A 143 -9.49 -10.97 1.40
N ILE A 144 -8.46 -10.49 2.09
CA ILE A 144 -8.29 -10.62 3.54
C ILE A 144 -9.18 -9.60 4.23
N LYS A 145 -10.20 -10.05 4.97
CA LYS A 145 -11.20 -9.20 5.65
C LYS A 145 -10.58 -8.10 6.51
N GLY A 146 -9.47 -8.39 7.23
CA GLY A 146 -8.79 -7.40 8.07
C GLY A 146 -8.23 -6.24 7.25
N ILE A 147 -7.58 -6.52 6.11
CA ILE A 147 -7.01 -5.51 5.21
C ILE A 147 -8.14 -4.73 4.52
N ALA A 148 -9.17 -5.41 4.02
CA ALA A 148 -10.34 -4.78 3.43
C ALA A 148 -11.02 -3.81 4.41
N ASN A 149 -11.21 -4.22 5.66
CA ASN A 149 -11.77 -3.36 6.71
C ASN A 149 -10.84 -2.18 7.06
N HIS A 150 -9.52 -2.38 7.00
CA HIS A 150 -8.55 -1.30 7.20
C HIS A 150 -8.72 -0.22 6.13
N TYR A 151 -8.82 -0.61 4.85
CA TYR A 151 -8.99 0.34 3.75
C TYR A 151 -10.33 1.08 3.78
N LYS A 152 -11.44 0.38 4.07
CA LYS A 152 -12.77 1.00 4.27
C LYS A 152 -12.76 2.14 5.29
N GLN A 153 -11.94 2.02 6.34
CA GLN A 153 -11.88 3.03 7.39
C GLN A 153 -11.32 4.39 6.92
N PHE A 154 -10.72 4.45 5.74
CA PHE A 154 -10.30 5.70 5.08
C PHE A 154 -11.40 6.32 4.20
N GLY A 155 -12.65 5.86 4.30
CA GLY A 155 -13.76 6.37 3.48
C GLY A 155 -13.69 5.92 2.01
N SER A 156 -12.85 4.93 1.71
CA SER A 156 -12.73 4.39 0.35
C SER A 156 -13.95 3.59 -0.06
N THR A 157 -14.27 3.61 -1.35
CA THR A 157 -15.36 2.85 -1.96
C THR A 157 -14.83 1.55 -2.55
N ARG A 158 -15.54 0.44 -2.32
CA ARG A 158 -15.22 -0.84 -2.95
C ARG A 158 -15.53 -0.79 -4.43
N THR A 159 -14.51 -1.01 -5.26
CA THR A 159 -14.63 -1.11 -6.72
C THR A 159 -14.39 -2.56 -7.14
N ILE A 160 -15.32 -3.13 -7.90
CA ILE A 160 -15.22 -4.51 -8.41
C ILE A 160 -14.37 -4.49 -9.68
N TYR A 161 -13.46 -5.44 -9.81
CA TYR A 161 -12.78 -5.75 -11.05
C TYR A 161 -12.90 -7.24 -11.34
N TYR A 162 -12.76 -7.62 -12.60
CA TYR A 162 -12.91 -9.00 -13.05
C TYR A 162 -11.57 -9.53 -13.54
N SER A 163 -11.20 -10.74 -13.10
CA SER A 163 -10.16 -11.53 -13.73
C SER A 163 -10.82 -12.45 -14.75
N VAL A 164 -10.39 -12.35 -16.00
CA VAL A 164 -10.91 -13.19 -17.09
C VAL A 164 -9.76 -14.03 -17.63
N GLU A 165 -9.91 -15.35 -17.51
CA GLU A 165 -8.91 -16.30 -17.97
C GLU A 165 -9.50 -17.15 -19.10
N LYS A 166 -8.75 -17.36 -20.17
CA LYS A 166 -9.13 -18.19 -21.30
C LYS A 166 -8.11 -19.28 -21.52
N TYR A 167 -8.54 -20.53 -21.33
CA TYR A 167 -7.70 -21.70 -21.55
C TYR A 167 -7.97 -22.33 -22.91
N TYR A 168 -6.91 -22.55 -23.70
CA TYR A 168 -7.02 -23.15 -25.05
C TYR A 168 -6.80 -24.67 -25.05
N LYS A 169 -6.32 -25.24 -23.92
CA LYS A 169 -6.03 -26.67 -23.82
C LYS A 169 -6.63 -27.25 -22.54
N TRP A 170 -7.29 -28.43 -22.67
CA TRP A 170 -7.99 -29.11 -21.58
C TRP A 170 -7.12 -29.47 -20.38
N TRP A 171 -5.82 -29.72 -20.54
CA TRP A 171 -4.91 -30.06 -19.46
C TRP A 171 -4.64 -28.87 -18.50
N PHE A 172 -4.88 -27.65 -18.89
CA PHE A 172 -4.83 -26.49 -18.00
C PHE A 172 -5.86 -26.54 -16.86
N TRP A 173 -6.98 -27.22 -17.08
CA TRP A 173 -8.00 -27.44 -16.04
C TRP A 173 -7.42 -28.22 -14.86
N PHE A 174 -6.62 -29.22 -15.09
CA PHE A 174 -5.99 -30.03 -14.04
C PHE A 174 -4.92 -29.26 -13.28
N ALA A 175 -4.15 -28.43 -13.95
CA ALA A 175 -3.13 -27.60 -13.31
C ALA A 175 -3.77 -26.54 -12.36
N ASN A 176 -4.88 -25.93 -12.75
CA ASN A 176 -5.60 -24.98 -11.91
C ASN A 176 -6.36 -25.64 -10.77
N ALA A 177 -6.94 -26.80 -10.96
CA ALA A 177 -7.56 -27.57 -9.88
C ALA A 177 -6.52 -27.95 -8.80
N TYR A 178 -5.29 -28.30 -9.21
CA TYR A 178 -4.19 -28.58 -8.30
C TYR A 178 -3.76 -27.33 -7.51
N ASN A 179 -3.62 -26.18 -8.16
CA ASN A 179 -3.27 -24.92 -7.49
C ASN A 179 -4.38 -24.46 -6.53
N TRP A 180 -5.64 -24.59 -6.91
CA TRP A 180 -6.77 -24.27 -6.05
C TRP A 180 -6.86 -25.15 -4.79
N LEU A 181 -6.51 -26.44 -4.89
CA LEU A 181 -6.44 -27.37 -3.74
C LEU A 181 -5.25 -27.06 -2.82
N ARG A 182 -4.17 -26.46 -3.32
CA ARG A 182 -2.97 -26.12 -2.55
C ARG A 182 -3.11 -24.78 -1.78
N GLU A 183 -4.02 -23.92 -2.18
CA GLU A 183 -4.28 -22.60 -1.57
C GLU A 183 -5.38 -22.63 -0.48
N ARG A 184 -5.92 -23.83 -0.19
CA ARG A 184 -6.85 -24.05 0.93
C ARG A 184 -6.14 -24.66 2.13
#